data_a809ab608ebbccb555fc5dfbcc1315e7
#
_entry.id   a809ab608ebbccb555fc5dfbcc1315e7
#
_cell.length_a   1.000
_cell.length_b   1.000
_cell.length_c   1.000
_cell.angle_alpha   90.00
_cell.angle_beta   90.00
_cell.angle_gamma   90.00
#
_symmetry.space_group_name_H-M   'P 1'
#
loop_
_entity.id
_entity.type
_entity.pdbx_description
1 polymer ?
#
loop_
_entity_poly.entity_id
_entity_poly.type
_entity_poly.pdbx_seq_one_letter_code
_entity_poly.pdbx_strand_id
1 'polypeptide(L)'
;FTIPHIEALILISSLLITALADFAIFRTRNRVYDLMVLCLGGALGTFLGVSIPTLSAILILGFLAVYDVFAVYHGPVGKIAHSGLEQLRGLSFSFKEIQMGLGDLTFYSMLTSRVLFESGPAFCFASAAGVLIGVFLAFKMLEKKGIFPGLPLPMALGLIPLIVSLFL
;
A
#
# COMPACT_ATOMS: atom_id res chain seq x y z
N PHE A 1 -10.28 18.92 29.03
CA PHE A 1 -9.00 19.37 29.63
C PHE A 1 -7.87 18.89 28.74
N THR A 2 -7.56 19.63 27.68
CA THR A 2 -6.38 19.40 26.86
C THR A 2 -5.17 19.99 27.59
N ILE A 3 -4.21 19.16 27.92
CA ILE A 3 -2.99 19.59 28.56
C ILE A 3 -2.11 20.22 27.47
N PRO A 4 -1.87 21.54 27.46
CA PRO A 4 -1.18 22.23 26.37
C PRO A 4 0.23 21.66 26.07
N HIS A 5 0.84 21.01 27.04
CA HIS A 5 2.13 20.34 26.88
C HIS A 5 2.06 19.08 26.00
N ILE A 6 0.93 18.37 25.97
CA ILE A 6 0.74 17.17 25.14
C ILE A 6 0.57 17.58 23.66
N GLU A 7 -0.17 18.62 23.37
CA GLU A 7 -0.33 19.14 22.02
C GLU A 7 1.00 19.64 21.44
N ALA A 8 1.78 20.38 22.22
CA ALA A 8 3.11 20.81 21.83
C ALA A 8 4.06 19.63 21.58
N LEU A 9 4.00 18.60 22.41
CA LEU A 9 4.83 17.40 22.27
C LEU A 9 4.45 16.60 21.03
N ILE A 10 3.16 16.48 20.69
CA ILE A 10 2.67 15.84 19.47
C ILE A 10 3.12 16.64 18.25
N LEU A 11 3.01 17.96 18.26
CA LEU A 11 3.46 18.81 17.15
C LEU A 11 4.96 18.71 16.92
N ILE A 12 5.76 18.77 17.99
CA ILE A 12 7.22 18.66 17.88
C ILE A 12 7.62 17.28 17.37
N SER A 13 7.00 16.20 17.88
CA SER A 13 7.31 14.84 17.43
C SER A 13 6.91 14.60 15.99
N SER A 14 5.75 15.12 15.54
CA SER A 14 5.31 15.00 14.15
C SER A 14 6.23 15.77 13.19
N LEU A 15 6.65 16.97 13.57
CA LEU A 15 7.59 17.79 12.78
C LEU A 15 8.96 17.11 12.67
N LEU A 16 9.45 16.52 13.76
CA LEU A 16 10.73 15.81 13.79
C LEU A 16 10.67 14.54 12.90
N ILE A 17 9.59 13.76 12.99
CA ILE A 17 9.40 12.57 12.17
C ILE A 17 9.30 12.95 10.68
N THR A 18 8.57 14.01 10.35
CA THR A 18 8.46 14.50 8.97
C THR A 18 9.81 14.95 8.44
N ALA A 19 10.57 15.74 9.20
CA ALA A 19 11.90 16.20 8.80
C ALA A 19 12.89 15.03 8.61
N LEU A 20 12.83 14.02 9.47
CA LEU A 20 13.63 12.80 9.33
C LEU A 20 13.25 12.00 8.09
N ALA A 21 11.96 11.88 7.81
CA ALA A 21 11.45 11.18 6.62
C ALA A 21 11.90 11.91 5.35
N ASP A 22 11.74 13.23 5.29
CA ASP A 22 12.19 14.04 4.16
C ASP A 22 13.70 13.91 3.94
N PHE A 23 14.48 14.02 5.01
CA PHE A 23 15.94 13.85 4.92
C PHE A 23 16.33 12.47 4.42
N ALA A 24 15.67 11.41 4.88
CA ALA A 24 15.93 10.04 4.45
C ALA A 24 15.54 9.82 2.97
N ILE A 25 14.40 10.37 2.53
CA ILE A 25 13.90 10.23 1.16
C ILE A 25 14.79 11.00 0.16
N PHE A 26 15.19 12.22 0.48
CA PHE A 26 15.91 13.08 -0.49
C PHE A 26 17.42 12.91 -0.45
N ARG A 27 18.00 12.51 0.67
CA ARG A 27 19.46 12.46 0.85
C ARG A 27 20.05 11.05 0.85
N THR A 28 19.29 10.04 1.21
CA THR A 28 19.81 8.67 1.31
C THR A 28 19.35 7.84 0.10
N ARG A 29 20.28 7.23 -0.61
CA ARG A 29 20.01 6.49 -1.88
C ARG A 29 20.10 4.97 -1.71
N ASN A 30 19.88 4.42 -0.53
CA ASN A 30 20.06 3.01 -0.24
C ASN A 30 18.84 2.41 0.46
N ARG A 31 19.02 1.24 1.04
CA ARG A 31 18.00 0.46 1.79
C ARG A 31 17.19 1.28 2.80
N VAL A 32 17.76 2.39 3.30
CA VAL A 32 17.07 3.31 4.23
C VAL A 32 15.92 4.04 3.54
N TYR A 33 16.11 4.46 2.28
CA TYR A 33 15.03 5.04 1.47
C TYR A 33 13.88 4.06 1.30
N ASP A 34 14.18 2.83 0.88
CA ASP A 34 13.17 1.79 0.67
C ASP A 34 12.40 1.46 1.96
N LEU A 35 13.11 1.39 3.09
CA LEU A 35 12.50 1.18 4.39
C LEU A 35 11.58 2.34 4.80
N MET A 36 11.98 3.59 4.54
CA MET A 36 11.16 4.76 4.83
C MET A 36 9.89 4.81 3.99
N VAL A 37 9.98 4.50 2.69
CA VAL A 37 8.82 4.40 1.80
C VAL A 37 7.87 3.29 2.27
N LEU A 38 8.41 2.14 2.66
CA LEU A 38 7.65 1.04 3.26
C LEU A 38 6.92 1.46 4.53
N CYS A 39 7.62 2.10 5.45
CA CYS A 39 7.02 2.59 6.71
C CYS A 39 5.94 3.64 6.45
N LEU A 40 6.18 4.57 5.53
CA LEU A 40 5.23 5.62 5.18
C LEU A 40 3.96 5.03 4.54
N GLY A 41 4.12 4.15 3.55
CA GLY A 41 2.99 3.47 2.90
C GLY A 41 2.20 2.61 3.88
N GLY A 42 2.90 1.86 4.74
CA GLY A 42 2.30 1.07 5.80
C GLY A 42 1.51 1.91 6.81
N ALA A 43 2.09 3.01 7.28
CA ALA A 43 1.44 3.92 8.23
C ALA A 43 0.20 4.58 7.63
N LEU A 44 0.30 5.11 6.41
CA LEU A 44 -0.83 5.70 5.69
C LEU A 44 -1.95 4.68 5.45
N GLY A 45 -1.59 3.48 4.99
CA GLY A 45 -2.57 2.42 4.77
C GLY A 45 -3.25 1.98 6.06
N THR A 46 -2.50 1.81 7.13
CA THR A 46 -3.06 1.47 8.46
C THR A 46 -4.01 2.56 8.95
N PHE A 47 -3.63 3.81 8.84
CA PHE A 47 -4.49 4.94 9.21
C PHE A 47 -5.80 4.94 8.40
N LEU A 48 -5.73 4.77 7.09
CA LEU A 48 -6.92 4.69 6.23
C LEU A 48 -7.79 3.47 6.57
N GLY A 49 -7.17 2.31 6.81
CA GLY A 49 -7.90 1.08 7.13
C GLY A 49 -8.67 1.15 8.44
N VAL A 50 -8.15 1.87 9.43
CA VAL A 50 -8.86 2.09 10.71
C VAL A 50 -9.93 3.17 10.56
N SER A 51 -9.66 4.22 9.78
CA SER A 51 -10.53 5.40 9.67
C SER A 51 -11.75 5.18 8.77
N ILE A 52 -11.66 4.31 7.76
CA ILE A 52 -12.71 4.13 6.75
C ILE A 52 -13.61 2.94 7.14
N PRO A 53 -14.95 3.06 7.07
CA PRO A 53 -15.87 1.95 7.32
C PRO A 53 -15.64 0.77 6.36
N THR A 54 -15.89 -0.45 6.82
CA THR A 54 -15.62 -1.71 6.08
C THR A 54 -16.23 -1.73 4.69
N LEU A 55 -17.50 -1.37 4.56
CA LEU A 55 -18.18 -1.34 3.27
C LEU A 55 -17.49 -0.37 2.28
N SER A 56 -17.17 0.83 2.77
CA SER A 56 -16.47 1.83 1.95
C SER A 56 -15.06 1.36 1.56
N ALA A 57 -14.35 0.72 2.48
CA ALA A 57 -13.03 0.16 2.20
C ALA A 57 -13.09 -0.90 1.10
N ILE A 58 -14.06 -1.84 1.17
CA ILE A 58 -14.26 -2.87 0.14
C ILE A 58 -14.57 -2.24 -1.22
N LEU A 59 -15.47 -1.24 -1.26
CA LEU A 59 -15.83 -0.55 -2.49
C LEU A 59 -14.65 0.21 -3.10
N ILE A 60 -13.89 0.94 -2.28
CA ILE A 60 -12.70 1.69 -2.73
C ILE A 60 -11.64 0.73 -3.29
N LEU A 61 -11.30 -0.32 -2.53
CA LEU A 61 -10.27 -1.28 -2.94
C LEU A 61 -10.70 -2.07 -4.19
N GLY A 62 -11.98 -2.46 -4.28
CA GLY A 62 -12.54 -3.11 -5.45
C GLY A 62 -12.51 -2.22 -6.68
N PHE A 63 -12.93 -0.95 -6.55
CA PHE A 63 -12.89 0.03 -7.63
C PHE A 63 -11.45 0.28 -8.10
N LEU A 64 -10.52 0.46 -7.17
CA LEU A 64 -9.11 0.67 -7.50
C LEU A 64 -8.49 -0.53 -8.20
N ALA A 65 -8.83 -1.75 -7.79
CA ALA A 65 -8.36 -2.97 -8.47
C ALA A 65 -8.86 -3.04 -9.91
N VAL A 66 -10.13 -2.69 -10.16
CA VAL A 66 -10.70 -2.62 -11.53
C VAL A 66 -10.05 -1.48 -12.32
N TYR A 67 -9.88 -0.32 -11.69
CA TYR A 67 -9.24 0.83 -12.33
C TYR A 67 -7.79 0.54 -12.73
N ASP A 68 -7.03 -0.17 -11.90
CA ASP A 68 -5.65 -0.57 -12.21
C ASP A 68 -5.58 -1.46 -13.45
N VAL A 69 -6.51 -2.42 -13.59
CA VAL A 69 -6.63 -3.22 -14.82
C VAL A 69 -6.86 -2.32 -16.04
N PHE A 70 -7.81 -1.39 -15.92
CA PHE A 70 -8.14 -0.50 -17.02
C PHE A 70 -6.97 0.43 -17.37
N ALA A 71 -6.30 1.01 -16.35
CA ALA A 71 -5.19 1.93 -16.53
C ALA A 71 -3.98 1.25 -17.20
N VAL A 72 -3.71 -0.01 -16.88
CA VAL A 72 -2.60 -0.77 -17.45
C VAL A 72 -2.89 -1.15 -18.92
N TYR A 73 -4.10 -1.60 -19.24
CA TYR A 73 -4.41 -2.09 -20.58
C TYR A 73 -4.87 -1.00 -21.56
N HIS A 74 -5.52 0.08 -21.08
CA HIS A 74 -6.09 1.13 -21.94
C HIS A 74 -5.55 2.53 -21.62
N GLY A 75 -4.78 2.70 -20.56
CA GLY A 75 -4.27 3.99 -20.10
C GLY A 75 -2.90 4.36 -20.68
N PRO A 76 -2.46 5.62 -20.49
CA PRO A 76 -1.14 6.10 -20.89
C PRO A 76 -0.01 5.48 -20.05
N VAL A 77 -0.34 4.79 -18.95
CA VAL A 77 0.64 4.18 -18.02
C VAL A 77 1.49 3.15 -18.72
N GLY A 78 0.93 2.36 -19.65
CA GLY A 78 1.70 1.42 -20.47
C GLY A 78 2.74 2.09 -21.38
N LYS A 79 2.56 3.37 -21.72
CA LYS A 79 3.51 4.16 -22.51
C LYS A 79 4.58 4.84 -21.65
N ILE A 80 4.24 5.22 -20.42
CA ILE A 80 5.13 5.90 -19.47
C ILE A 80 6.07 4.90 -18.79
N ALA A 81 5.67 3.64 -18.63
CA ALA A 81 6.50 2.59 -18.05
C ALA A 81 7.82 2.37 -18.83
N HIS A 82 7.84 2.71 -20.12
CA HIS A 82 9.04 2.64 -20.95
C HIS A 82 9.93 3.90 -20.89
N SER A 83 9.50 5.01 -20.28
CA SER A 83 10.19 6.30 -20.42
C SER A 83 10.57 7.04 -19.14
N GLY A 84 10.44 6.48 -17.93
CA GLY A 84 10.95 7.22 -16.81
C GLY A 84 10.35 7.10 -15.43
N LEU A 85 10.01 5.93 -14.96
CA LEU A 85 9.70 5.69 -13.53
C LEU A 85 10.89 6.00 -12.60
N GLU A 86 12.12 6.06 -13.13
CA GLU A 86 13.32 6.46 -12.37
C GLU A 86 13.30 7.91 -11.88
N GLN A 87 12.45 8.77 -12.45
CA GLN A 87 12.38 10.19 -12.09
C GLN A 87 11.41 10.50 -10.95
N LEU A 88 10.54 9.55 -10.56
CA LEU A 88 9.55 9.75 -9.49
C LEU A 88 10.07 9.25 -8.14
N ARG A 89 11.12 9.90 -7.62
CA ARG A 89 11.62 9.66 -6.26
C ARG A 89 10.53 9.97 -5.24
N GLY A 90 10.33 9.04 -4.29
CA GLY A 90 9.35 9.18 -3.23
C GLY A 90 8.02 8.44 -3.48
N LEU A 91 7.75 8.01 -4.71
CA LEU A 91 6.49 7.35 -5.09
C LEU A 91 6.64 5.87 -5.38
N SER A 92 7.86 5.34 -5.40
CA SER A 92 8.12 3.93 -5.68
C SER A 92 9.21 3.35 -4.77
N PHE A 93 9.01 2.11 -4.41
CA PHE A 93 9.95 1.25 -3.71
C PHE A 93 10.65 0.36 -4.75
N SER A 94 11.97 0.27 -4.69
CA SER A 94 12.76 -0.52 -5.64
C SER A 94 13.54 -1.61 -4.90
N PHE A 95 13.28 -2.87 -5.25
CA PHE A 95 14.06 -3.99 -4.78
C PHE A 95 14.67 -4.73 -5.97
N LYS A 96 15.99 -4.55 -6.19
CA LYS A 96 16.73 -5.00 -7.40
C LYS A 96 16.12 -4.38 -8.66
N GLU A 97 15.50 -5.19 -9.52
CA GLU A 97 14.89 -4.78 -10.78
C GLU A 97 13.38 -4.54 -10.69
N ILE A 98 12.77 -4.80 -9.51
CA ILE A 98 11.34 -4.69 -9.30
C ILE A 98 11.03 -3.36 -8.63
N GLN A 99 10.18 -2.55 -9.27
CA GLN A 99 9.67 -1.30 -8.71
C GLN A 99 8.21 -1.51 -8.30
N MET A 100 7.89 -1.18 -7.07
CA MET A 100 6.54 -1.24 -6.51
C MET A 100 6.08 0.15 -6.12
N GLY A 101 4.85 0.52 -6.49
CA GLY A 101 4.27 1.80 -6.16
C GLY A 101 3.95 1.93 -4.66
N LEU A 102 4.18 3.12 -4.11
CA LEU A 102 3.75 3.47 -2.74
C LEU A 102 2.24 3.25 -2.56
N GLY A 103 1.45 3.51 -3.62
CA GLY A 103 0.00 3.30 -3.63
C GLY A 103 -0.39 1.86 -3.36
N ASP A 104 0.23 0.90 -4.04
CA ASP A 104 -0.05 -0.53 -3.87
C ASP A 104 0.19 -0.95 -2.43
N LEU A 105 1.32 -0.52 -1.86
CA LEU A 105 1.68 -0.80 -0.48
C LEU A 105 0.67 -0.21 0.51
N THR A 106 0.24 1.02 0.26
CA THR A 106 -0.78 1.70 1.08
C THR A 106 -2.11 0.93 1.06
N PHE A 107 -2.54 0.46 -0.11
CA PHE A 107 -3.80 -0.29 -0.22
C PHE A 107 -3.72 -1.68 0.40
N TYR A 108 -2.57 -2.37 0.30
CA TYR A 108 -2.37 -3.66 1.01
C TYR A 108 -2.40 -3.48 2.51
N SER A 109 -1.76 -2.42 3.03
CA SER A 109 -1.78 -2.09 4.45
C SER A 109 -3.17 -1.65 4.92
N MET A 110 -3.91 -0.89 4.10
CA MET A 110 -5.29 -0.50 4.37
C MET A 110 -6.20 -1.73 4.51
N LEU A 111 -6.09 -2.69 3.60
CA LEU A 111 -6.86 -3.92 3.64
C LEU A 111 -6.56 -4.73 4.90
N THR A 112 -5.29 -5.04 5.15
CA THR A 112 -4.88 -5.87 6.29
C THR A 112 -5.20 -5.23 7.63
N SER A 113 -5.05 -3.90 7.77
CA SER A 113 -5.42 -3.19 8.98
C SER A 113 -6.93 -3.14 9.19
N ARG A 114 -7.73 -3.01 8.12
CA ARG A 114 -9.19 -3.09 8.21
C ARG A 114 -9.66 -4.46 8.67
N VAL A 115 -9.09 -5.53 8.09
CA VAL A 115 -9.38 -6.90 8.51
C VAL A 115 -9.01 -7.15 9.97
N LEU A 116 -7.87 -6.61 10.41
CA LEU A 116 -7.44 -6.71 11.80
C LEU A 116 -8.45 -6.07 12.75
N PHE A 117 -8.93 -4.89 12.40
CA PHE A 117 -9.84 -4.11 13.23
C PHE A 117 -11.25 -4.72 13.27
N GLU A 118 -11.75 -5.25 12.16
CA GLU A 118 -13.10 -5.81 12.05
C GLU A 118 -13.21 -7.25 12.51
N SER A 119 -12.25 -8.08 12.10
CA SER A 119 -12.36 -9.55 12.17
C SER A 119 -11.33 -10.19 13.09
N GLY A 120 -10.38 -9.40 13.59
CA GLY A 120 -9.36 -9.87 14.51
C GLY A 120 -8.10 -10.45 13.86
N PRO A 121 -7.12 -10.89 14.69
CA PRO A 121 -5.79 -11.23 14.22
C PRO A 121 -5.75 -12.47 13.31
N ALA A 122 -6.58 -13.47 13.54
CA ALA A 122 -6.58 -14.68 12.72
C ALA A 122 -6.94 -14.40 11.26
N PHE A 123 -7.99 -13.62 11.02
CA PHE A 123 -8.40 -13.19 9.69
C PHE A 123 -7.39 -12.21 9.06
N CYS A 124 -6.74 -11.36 9.88
CA CYS A 124 -5.68 -10.48 9.42
C CYS A 124 -4.50 -11.28 8.86
N PHE A 125 -4.02 -12.31 9.54
CA PHE A 125 -2.95 -13.17 9.03
C PHE A 125 -3.36 -13.89 7.74
N ALA A 126 -4.59 -14.37 7.65
CA ALA A 126 -5.12 -14.99 6.43
C ALA A 126 -5.17 -13.98 5.27
N SER A 127 -5.62 -12.75 5.52
CA SER A 127 -5.66 -11.66 4.54
C SER A 127 -4.25 -11.27 4.09
N ALA A 128 -3.31 -11.10 5.02
CA ALA A 128 -1.92 -10.80 4.70
C ALA A 128 -1.28 -11.91 3.85
N ALA A 129 -1.52 -13.17 4.19
CA ALA A 129 -1.06 -14.30 3.38
C ALA A 129 -1.69 -14.28 1.97
N GLY A 130 -2.99 -13.99 1.86
CA GLY A 130 -3.68 -13.83 0.58
C GLY A 130 -3.07 -12.71 -0.28
N VAL A 131 -2.80 -11.55 0.31
CA VAL A 131 -2.11 -10.44 -0.36
C VAL A 131 -0.73 -10.86 -0.85
N LEU A 132 0.09 -11.51 -0.01
CA LEU A 132 1.43 -11.96 -0.40
C LEU A 132 1.41 -12.98 -1.54
N ILE A 133 0.50 -13.94 -1.49
CA ILE A 133 0.30 -14.90 -2.59
C ILE A 133 -0.13 -14.17 -3.86
N GLY A 134 -1.04 -13.20 -3.76
CA GLY A 134 -1.50 -12.39 -4.88
C GLY A 134 -0.38 -11.56 -5.50
N VAL A 135 0.46 -10.93 -4.69
CA VAL A 135 1.65 -10.19 -5.14
C VAL A 135 2.62 -11.12 -5.87
N PHE A 136 2.90 -12.29 -5.31
CA PHE A 136 3.78 -13.27 -5.95
C PHE A 136 3.24 -13.72 -7.31
N LEU A 137 1.94 -13.99 -7.41
CA LEU A 137 1.29 -14.36 -8.67
C LEU A 137 1.32 -13.21 -9.68
N ALA A 138 1.07 -11.97 -9.23
CA ALA A 138 1.16 -10.79 -10.07
C ALA A 138 2.56 -10.60 -10.66
N PHE A 139 3.62 -10.77 -9.86
CA PHE A 139 5.00 -10.71 -10.33
C PHE A 139 5.32 -11.82 -11.34
N LYS A 140 4.88 -13.04 -11.09
CA LYS A 140 5.07 -14.15 -12.03
C LYS A 140 4.34 -13.92 -13.36
N MET A 141 3.18 -13.26 -13.33
CA MET A 141 2.46 -12.88 -14.54
C MET A 141 3.11 -11.69 -15.25
N LEU A 142 3.63 -10.72 -14.51
CA LEU A 142 4.40 -9.59 -15.03
C LEU A 142 5.65 -10.08 -15.79
N GLU A 143 6.40 -11.01 -15.20
CA GLU A 143 7.58 -11.62 -15.81
C GLU A 143 7.26 -12.30 -17.15
N LYS A 144 6.09 -12.97 -17.25
CA LYS A 144 5.66 -13.65 -18.48
C LYS A 144 5.09 -12.73 -19.54
N LYS A 145 4.35 -11.68 -19.15
CA LYS A 145 3.58 -10.83 -20.07
C LYS A 145 4.23 -9.46 -20.32
N GLY A 146 5.25 -9.08 -19.55
CA GLY A 146 5.92 -7.78 -19.62
C GLY A 146 5.13 -6.62 -19.01
N ILE A 147 3.79 -6.67 -19.03
CA ILE A 147 2.90 -5.67 -18.43
C ILE A 147 1.76 -6.41 -17.72
N PHE A 148 1.55 -6.14 -16.44
CA PHE A 148 0.48 -6.73 -15.65
C PHE A 148 0.07 -5.80 -14.50
N PRO A 149 -1.25 -5.62 -14.22
CA PRO A 149 -1.72 -4.79 -13.11
C PRO A 149 -1.35 -5.40 -11.75
N GLY A 150 -0.84 -4.57 -10.85
CA GLY A 150 -0.31 -5.01 -9.54
C GLY A 150 -1.40 -5.27 -8.49
N LEU A 151 -2.50 -4.50 -8.53
CA LEU A 151 -3.53 -4.51 -7.48
C LEU A 151 -4.56 -5.65 -7.55
N PRO A 152 -5.04 -6.13 -8.71
CA PRO A 152 -6.22 -6.99 -8.78
C PRO A 152 -6.06 -8.31 -8.05
N LEU A 153 -4.96 -9.02 -8.27
CA LEU A 153 -4.74 -10.34 -7.66
C LEU A 153 -4.54 -10.27 -6.13
N PRO A 154 -3.67 -9.38 -5.61
CA PRO A 154 -3.52 -9.23 -4.17
C PRO A 154 -4.81 -8.79 -3.46
N MET A 155 -5.56 -7.87 -4.08
CA MET A 155 -6.82 -7.40 -3.51
C MET A 155 -7.89 -8.48 -3.53
N ALA A 156 -8.05 -9.23 -4.62
CA ALA A 156 -9.01 -10.31 -4.71
C ALA A 156 -8.75 -11.38 -3.64
N LEU A 157 -7.51 -11.84 -3.50
CA LEU A 157 -7.16 -12.86 -2.52
C LEU A 157 -7.18 -12.34 -1.08
N GLY A 158 -6.76 -11.10 -0.86
CA GLY A 158 -6.75 -10.49 0.47
C GLY A 158 -8.14 -10.12 1.00
N LEU A 159 -9.12 -9.85 0.13
CA LEU A 159 -10.51 -9.56 0.50
C LEU A 159 -11.30 -10.82 0.91
N ILE A 160 -10.89 -12.01 0.47
CA ILE A 160 -11.61 -13.25 0.80
C ILE A 160 -11.83 -13.43 2.31
N PRO A 161 -10.80 -13.33 3.18
CA PRO A 161 -11.00 -13.50 4.62
C PRO A 161 -11.94 -12.46 5.23
N LEU A 162 -11.91 -11.21 4.74
CA LEU A 162 -12.81 -10.15 5.19
C LEU A 162 -14.27 -10.48 4.81
N ILE A 163 -14.51 -10.91 3.58
CA ILE A 163 -15.84 -11.28 3.12
C ILE A 163 -16.35 -12.48 3.91
N VAL A 164 -15.51 -13.51 4.10
CA VAL A 164 -15.89 -14.68 4.89
C VAL A 164 -16.25 -14.31 6.33
N SER A 165 -15.50 -13.39 6.95
CA SER A 165 -15.78 -12.95 8.33
C SER A 165 -17.10 -12.16 8.48
N LEU A 166 -17.62 -11.56 7.40
CA LEU A 166 -18.90 -10.86 7.42
C LEU A 166 -20.11 -11.82 7.37
N PHE A 167 -19.88 -13.08 6.98
CA PHE A 167 -20.92 -14.12 6.93
C PHE A 167 -20.86 -15.12 8.10
N LEU A 168 -19.84 -15.05 8.93
CA LEU A 168 -19.65 -15.86 10.14
C LEU A 168 -20.13 -15.10 11.38
#